data_56202f081c853e0dc78a99dd520332cd
#
_entry.id   56202f081c853e0dc78a99dd520332cd
#
_cell.length_a   1.000
_cell.length_b   1.000
_cell.length_c   1.000
_cell.angle_alpha   90.00
_cell.angle_beta   90.00
_cell.angle_gamma   90.00
#
_symmetry.space_group_name_H-M   'P 1'
#
loop_
_entity.id
_entity.type
_entity.pdbx_description
1 polymer ?
#
loop_
_entity_poly.entity_id
_entity_poly.type
_entity_poly.pdbx_seq_one_letter_code
_entity_poly.pdbx_strand_id
1 'polypeptide(L)'
;MKIRNIVNRDIVNLTNCEQEPIHIPGSIQPHGFLLGLNANAMYIDYCSENIYDFTGLQAGEILGKNFGDVFGDANLEQTKSYISNDLSLTTTLLYLSFSGKVFVCNLHNSGDTYIIEAEPEVEYDKNAAQVYDQTSRFLTYMHDTHTLKELCDLVAQGTREITGYDRVMIYRFDKDYNGEVFAESRRDDLEPFLGLHYPHTDIPPQARELYMQNLLRLIADINYSPVPIYTLDDVPGKNLDMSLSVLRSTSPIHVQYLQNMGVGATLTISLIHQKKLWGLIACHHYSPKNLSPGMRLAAKLQGHFITSQIDLRLSHEEYELGKKTAAALERINGYNLASAKSSFEDLIGQPDLLRLCNASGASLLFNGKVYSAGITPNDNEVMNMASWLAAYTNNGKLHTDKLVSLMPEMKYLCEDVSGIIYHSLDIDSINSIMWFRPETKSEVHWGGDPQKSIIKDANGLHPRKSFALWKEIVDCVSKPWSASELEAASSYSFSLQRQISLLIITREEEKYRRLSELLKETNSDLENINWISTHDLQEPLRKIQLIS
;
A
#
# COMPACT_ATOMS: atom_id res chain seq x y z
N MET A 1 -45.74 -2.41 -26.59
CA MET A 1 -44.31 -2.16 -26.44
C MET A 1 -43.57 -3.48 -26.37
N LYS A 2 -42.44 -3.63 -27.07
CA LYS A 2 -41.63 -4.84 -26.96
C LYS A 2 -40.69 -4.70 -25.78
N ILE A 3 -40.60 -5.74 -24.97
CA ILE A 3 -39.67 -5.86 -23.85
C ILE A 3 -38.45 -6.58 -24.34
N ARG A 4 -37.29 -6.11 -23.94
CA ARG A 4 -35.99 -6.78 -24.18
C ARG A 4 -35.20 -6.91 -22.89
N ASN A 5 -34.37 -7.93 -22.78
CA ASN A 5 -33.38 -7.99 -21.75
C ASN A 5 -32.15 -7.17 -22.15
N ILE A 6 -31.44 -6.64 -21.15
CA ILE A 6 -30.19 -5.88 -21.33
C ILE A 6 -28.97 -6.67 -20.93
N VAL A 7 -29.05 -8.00 -20.81
CA VAL A 7 -27.93 -8.85 -20.47
C VAL A 7 -26.81 -8.60 -21.47
N ASN A 8 -25.64 -8.21 -20.95
CA ASN A 8 -24.46 -8.00 -21.76
C ASN A 8 -23.87 -9.35 -22.14
N ARG A 9 -24.01 -9.74 -23.42
CA ARG A 9 -23.51 -11.01 -23.98
C ARG A 9 -22.12 -10.87 -24.61
N ASP A 10 -21.56 -9.66 -24.68
CA ASP A 10 -20.26 -9.40 -25.31
C ASP A 10 -19.09 -10.02 -24.53
N ILE A 11 -19.35 -10.53 -23.33
CA ILE A 11 -18.40 -11.19 -22.44
C ILE A 11 -17.78 -12.45 -23.08
N VAL A 12 -18.51 -13.14 -23.96
CA VAL A 12 -18.13 -14.46 -24.50
C VAL A 12 -16.92 -14.38 -25.46
N ASN A 13 -16.60 -13.22 -26.00
CA ASN A 13 -15.54 -13.01 -27.00
C ASN A 13 -14.30 -12.26 -26.47
N LEU A 14 -14.21 -11.99 -25.16
CA LEU A 14 -13.12 -11.23 -24.56
C LEU A 14 -11.81 -11.99 -24.67
N THR A 15 -10.82 -11.37 -25.26
CA THR A 15 -9.46 -11.88 -25.34
C THR A 15 -8.63 -11.54 -24.08
N ASN A 16 -9.18 -10.68 -23.21
CA ASN A 16 -8.53 -10.20 -22.00
C ASN A 16 -9.59 -9.92 -20.90
N CYS A 17 -9.42 -10.46 -19.70
CA CYS A 17 -10.29 -10.24 -18.54
C CYS A 17 -10.43 -8.75 -18.16
N GLU A 18 -9.40 -7.95 -18.42
CA GLU A 18 -9.39 -6.51 -18.12
C GLU A 18 -10.38 -5.70 -18.96
N GLN A 19 -10.90 -6.26 -20.04
CA GLN A 19 -11.87 -5.61 -20.94
C GLN A 19 -13.33 -5.98 -20.62
N GLU A 20 -13.55 -6.87 -19.66
CA GLU A 20 -14.91 -7.25 -19.26
C GLU A 20 -15.63 -6.07 -18.61
N PRO A 21 -16.78 -5.62 -19.16
CA PRO A 21 -17.53 -4.50 -18.59
C PRO A 21 -18.36 -4.95 -17.38
N ILE A 22 -17.69 -5.33 -16.30
CA ILE A 22 -18.28 -5.91 -15.09
C ILE A 22 -19.25 -4.99 -14.34
N HIS A 23 -19.30 -3.71 -14.68
CA HIS A 23 -20.21 -2.72 -14.12
C HIS A 23 -21.59 -2.71 -14.80
N ILE A 24 -21.72 -3.29 -15.99
CA ILE A 24 -22.96 -3.34 -16.79
C ILE A 24 -23.37 -4.76 -17.19
N PRO A 25 -23.49 -5.73 -16.25
CA PRO A 25 -23.80 -7.12 -16.61
C PRO A 25 -25.23 -7.31 -17.13
N GLY A 26 -26.14 -6.37 -16.88
CA GLY A 26 -27.54 -6.46 -17.25
C GLY A 26 -28.33 -7.53 -16.52
N SER A 27 -27.83 -8.00 -15.39
CA SER A 27 -28.46 -9.03 -14.55
C SER A 27 -28.10 -8.85 -13.08
N ILE A 28 -28.90 -9.46 -12.20
CA ILE A 28 -28.76 -9.41 -10.75
C ILE A 28 -28.71 -10.82 -10.13
N GLN A 29 -28.31 -10.88 -8.86
CA GLN A 29 -28.45 -12.04 -7.99
C GLN A 29 -29.91 -12.20 -7.56
N PRO A 30 -30.42 -13.44 -7.32
CA PRO A 30 -31.86 -13.71 -7.16
C PRO A 30 -32.46 -13.41 -5.79
N HIS A 31 -31.65 -13.04 -4.78
CA HIS A 31 -32.09 -12.83 -3.40
C HIS A 31 -32.85 -11.51 -3.16
N GLY A 32 -33.05 -10.71 -4.22
CA GLY A 32 -33.82 -9.49 -4.25
C GLY A 32 -34.26 -9.16 -5.69
N PHE A 33 -34.92 -8.03 -5.90
CA PHE A 33 -35.28 -7.52 -7.22
C PHE A 33 -34.81 -6.08 -7.43
N LEU A 34 -34.75 -5.65 -8.68
CA LEU A 34 -34.29 -4.33 -9.09
C LEU A 34 -35.35 -3.58 -9.88
N LEU A 35 -35.53 -2.31 -9.56
CA LEU A 35 -36.25 -1.31 -10.36
C LEU A 35 -35.31 -0.17 -10.72
N GLY A 36 -35.39 0.28 -11.98
CA GLY A 36 -34.72 1.52 -12.43
C GLY A 36 -35.77 2.56 -12.76
N LEU A 37 -35.78 3.68 -12.04
CA LEU A 37 -36.73 4.76 -12.18
C LEU A 37 -36.11 5.94 -12.94
N ASN A 38 -36.81 6.48 -13.93
CA ASN A 38 -36.41 7.72 -14.58
C ASN A 38 -36.34 8.87 -13.55
N ALA A 39 -35.20 9.57 -13.49
CA ALA A 39 -34.97 10.58 -12.47
C ALA A 39 -35.93 11.79 -12.55
N ASN A 40 -36.46 12.10 -13.74
CA ASN A 40 -37.33 13.28 -13.95
C ASN A 40 -38.79 13.00 -13.64
N ALA A 41 -39.28 11.82 -14.01
CA ALA A 41 -40.71 11.53 -14.04
C ALA A 41 -41.12 10.31 -13.21
N MET A 42 -40.15 9.60 -12.60
CA MET A 42 -40.36 8.40 -11.77
C MET A 42 -41.12 7.27 -12.51
N TYR A 43 -40.94 7.18 -13.85
CA TYR A 43 -41.38 6.02 -14.61
C TYR A 43 -40.43 4.85 -14.44
N ILE A 44 -40.95 3.64 -14.45
CA ILE A 44 -40.17 2.41 -14.33
C ILE A 44 -39.57 2.07 -15.70
N ASP A 45 -38.31 2.40 -15.92
CA ASP A 45 -37.60 2.15 -17.17
C ASP A 45 -36.89 0.78 -17.19
N TYR A 46 -36.54 0.27 -16.03
CA TYR A 46 -35.87 -1.03 -15.87
C TYR A 46 -36.50 -1.84 -14.75
N CYS A 47 -36.54 -3.16 -14.94
CA CYS A 47 -37.07 -4.10 -13.96
C CYS A 47 -36.40 -5.47 -14.10
N SER A 48 -36.04 -6.11 -12.99
CA SER A 48 -35.56 -7.49 -13.02
C SER A 48 -36.69 -8.50 -13.26
N GLU A 49 -36.40 -9.60 -13.97
CA GLU A 49 -37.37 -10.63 -14.33
C GLU A 49 -38.11 -11.22 -13.12
N ASN A 50 -37.35 -11.44 -12.02
CA ASN A 50 -37.87 -12.07 -10.81
C ASN A 50 -38.79 -11.19 -9.94
N ILE A 51 -39.16 -10.00 -10.39
CA ILE A 51 -40.07 -9.13 -9.62
C ILE A 51 -41.40 -9.82 -9.36
N TYR A 52 -41.82 -10.70 -10.25
CA TYR A 52 -43.04 -11.50 -10.08
C TYR A 52 -43.03 -12.33 -8.78
N ASP A 53 -41.91 -12.93 -8.45
CA ASP A 53 -41.75 -13.78 -7.26
C ASP A 53 -41.95 -13.01 -5.94
N PHE A 54 -41.69 -11.72 -5.96
CA PHE A 54 -41.77 -10.83 -4.78
C PHE A 54 -43.08 -10.04 -4.72
N THR A 55 -43.60 -9.61 -5.87
CA THR A 55 -44.73 -8.67 -5.93
C THR A 55 -46.00 -9.25 -6.58
N GLY A 56 -45.89 -10.36 -7.31
CA GLY A 56 -46.96 -10.92 -8.11
C GLY A 56 -47.23 -10.16 -9.42
N LEU A 57 -46.45 -9.13 -9.76
CA LEU A 57 -46.58 -8.34 -10.99
C LEU A 57 -45.47 -8.73 -11.97
N GLN A 58 -45.84 -8.89 -13.25
CA GLN A 58 -44.87 -9.18 -14.29
C GLN A 58 -44.17 -7.90 -14.77
N ALA A 59 -42.91 -8.02 -15.21
CA ALA A 59 -42.13 -6.89 -15.75
C ALA A 59 -42.88 -6.12 -16.84
N GLY A 60 -43.64 -6.84 -17.73
CA GLY A 60 -44.42 -6.24 -18.78
C GLY A 60 -45.64 -5.42 -18.32
N GLU A 61 -46.08 -5.65 -17.10
CA GLU A 61 -47.19 -4.92 -16.52
C GLU A 61 -46.79 -3.61 -15.88
N ILE A 62 -45.53 -3.46 -15.53
CA ILE A 62 -45.03 -2.32 -14.76
C ILE A 62 -44.09 -1.39 -15.57
N LEU A 63 -43.35 -1.92 -16.53
CA LEU A 63 -42.45 -1.11 -17.37
C LEU A 63 -43.19 0.01 -18.10
N GLY A 64 -42.66 1.21 -18.10
CA GLY A 64 -43.22 2.42 -18.69
C GLY A 64 -44.37 3.05 -17.89
N LYS A 65 -44.67 2.53 -16.68
CA LYS A 65 -45.66 3.12 -15.78
C LYS A 65 -45.01 3.96 -14.69
N ASN A 66 -45.74 4.92 -14.13
CA ASN A 66 -45.25 5.69 -12.99
C ASN A 66 -45.19 4.80 -11.74
N PHE A 67 -44.13 4.96 -10.96
CA PHE A 67 -43.85 4.16 -9.75
C PHE A 67 -45.00 4.26 -8.72
N GLY A 68 -45.55 5.47 -8.53
CA GLY A 68 -46.67 5.68 -7.62
C GLY A 68 -47.97 4.98 -8.06
N ASP A 69 -48.27 4.98 -9.38
CA ASP A 69 -49.46 4.30 -9.93
C ASP A 69 -49.37 2.78 -9.74
N VAL A 70 -48.19 2.19 -9.75
CA VAL A 70 -47.97 0.75 -9.62
C VAL A 70 -47.87 0.32 -8.15
N PHE A 71 -47.11 1.04 -7.36
CA PHE A 71 -46.74 0.63 -6.00
C PHE A 71 -47.28 1.54 -4.89
N GLY A 72 -48.10 2.55 -5.26
CA GLY A 72 -48.79 3.46 -4.36
C GLY A 72 -48.02 4.75 -4.05
N ASP A 73 -48.76 5.82 -3.77
CA ASP A 73 -48.23 7.14 -3.48
C ASP A 73 -47.36 7.17 -2.24
N ALA A 74 -47.64 6.32 -1.23
CA ALA A 74 -46.81 6.25 -0.02
C ALA A 74 -45.37 5.84 -0.33
N ASN A 75 -45.16 4.83 -1.17
CA ASN A 75 -43.82 4.41 -1.61
C ASN A 75 -43.14 5.50 -2.45
N LEU A 76 -43.90 6.19 -3.31
CA LEU A 76 -43.38 7.29 -4.13
C LEU A 76 -42.89 8.45 -3.26
N GLU A 77 -43.68 8.88 -2.27
CA GLU A 77 -43.32 9.98 -1.37
C GLU A 77 -42.13 9.61 -0.47
N GLN A 78 -42.08 8.38 0.04
CA GLN A 78 -40.90 7.91 0.80
C GLN A 78 -39.62 7.91 -0.07
N THR A 79 -39.73 7.44 -1.32
CA THR A 79 -38.63 7.43 -2.27
C THR A 79 -38.17 8.85 -2.59
N LYS A 80 -39.08 9.78 -2.88
CA LYS A 80 -38.75 11.19 -3.13
C LYS A 80 -38.12 11.87 -1.91
N SER A 81 -38.65 11.63 -0.72
CA SER A 81 -38.11 12.13 0.52
C SER A 81 -36.68 11.62 0.74
N TYR A 82 -36.45 10.34 0.45
CA TYR A 82 -35.10 9.75 0.55
C TYR A 82 -34.13 10.36 -0.48
N ILE A 83 -34.56 10.59 -1.72
CA ILE A 83 -33.78 11.23 -2.78
C ILE A 83 -33.44 12.69 -2.44
N SER A 84 -34.36 13.42 -1.78
CA SER A 84 -34.13 14.81 -1.40
C SER A 84 -33.05 14.99 -0.33
N ASN A 85 -32.73 13.93 0.41
CA ASN A 85 -31.56 13.89 1.28
C ASN A 85 -30.31 13.64 0.44
N ASP A 86 -29.15 14.07 0.90
CA ASP A 86 -27.90 13.80 0.19
C ASP A 86 -27.60 12.29 0.20
N LEU A 87 -27.82 11.63 -0.95
CA LEU A 87 -27.62 10.19 -1.10
C LEU A 87 -26.17 9.75 -0.84
N SER A 88 -25.20 10.65 -1.01
CA SER A 88 -23.79 10.36 -0.75
C SER A 88 -23.48 10.23 0.75
N LEU A 89 -24.32 10.84 1.59
CA LEU A 89 -24.19 10.83 3.06
C LEU A 89 -25.18 9.87 3.72
N THR A 90 -26.11 9.29 2.97
CA THR A 90 -27.18 8.46 3.53
C THR A 90 -26.64 7.08 3.90
N THR A 91 -26.60 6.80 5.20
CA THR A 91 -26.34 5.46 5.76
C THR A 91 -27.62 4.78 6.24
N THR A 92 -28.78 5.45 6.11
CA THR A 92 -30.08 4.94 6.55
C THR A 92 -30.65 4.01 5.50
N LEU A 93 -31.27 2.92 5.96
CA LEU A 93 -31.98 1.99 5.10
C LEU A 93 -33.33 2.58 4.67
N LEU A 94 -33.70 2.42 3.41
CA LEU A 94 -35.02 2.78 2.90
C LEU A 94 -35.93 1.56 3.02
N TYR A 95 -37.10 1.73 3.65
CA TYR A 95 -38.09 0.67 3.77
C TYR A 95 -39.27 0.98 2.88
N LEU A 96 -39.61 0.09 1.93
CA LEU A 96 -40.74 0.21 1.06
C LEU A 96 -41.65 -1.03 1.19
N SER A 97 -42.95 -0.85 0.93
CA SER A 97 -43.93 -1.94 1.01
C SER A 97 -44.39 -2.35 -0.39
N PHE A 98 -44.08 -3.57 -0.80
CA PHE A 98 -44.51 -4.14 -2.05
C PHE A 98 -45.48 -5.31 -1.77
N SER A 99 -46.69 -5.25 -2.33
CA SER A 99 -47.71 -6.28 -2.13
C SER A 99 -47.97 -6.66 -0.66
N GLY A 100 -47.96 -5.66 0.22
CA GLY A 100 -48.18 -5.84 1.66
C GLY A 100 -47.00 -6.43 2.47
N LYS A 101 -45.86 -6.64 1.83
CA LYS A 101 -44.61 -7.07 2.49
C LYS A 101 -43.62 -5.91 2.55
N VAL A 102 -42.84 -5.81 3.63
CA VAL A 102 -41.82 -4.81 3.78
C VAL A 102 -40.51 -5.31 3.18
N PHE A 103 -39.83 -4.42 2.45
CA PHE A 103 -38.53 -4.66 1.84
C PHE A 103 -37.56 -3.60 2.33
N VAL A 104 -36.31 -4.02 2.56
CA VAL A 104 -35.20 -3.15 2.77
C VAL A 104 -34.59 -2.80 1.43
N CYS A 105 -34.55 -1.52 1.11
CA CYS A 105 -34.14 -1.05 -0.20
C CYS A 105 -32.83 -0.28 -0.14
N ASN A 106 -31.94 -0.58 -1.10
CA ASN A 106 -30.78 0.24 -1.42
C ASN A 106 -31.12 1.11 -2.62
N LEU A 107 -31.04 2.43 -2.46
CA LEU A 107 -31.34 3.39 -3.54
C LEU A 107 -30.08 4.19 -3.86
N HIS A 108 -29.75 4.25 -5.14
CA HIS A 108 -28.62 5.04 -5.62
C HIS A 108 -28.89 5.60 -7.03
N ASN A 109 -28.08 6.57 -7.43
CA ASN A 109 -28.19 7.20 -8.75
C ASN A 109 -27.22 6.54 -9.75
N SER A 110 -27.71 6.31 -10.96
CA SER A 110 -26.94 5.86 -12.12
C SER A 110 -27.29 6.74 -13.33
N GLY A 111 -26.58 7.85 -13.51
CA GLY A 111 -26.90 8.84 -14.54
C GLY A 111 -28.29 9.43 -14.35
N ASP A 112 -29.18 9.26 -15.36
CA ASP A 112 -30.55 9.74 -15.31
C ASP A 112 -31.57 8.72 -14.72
N THR A 113 -31.05 7.69 -14.05
CA THR A 113 -31.85 6.60 -13.48
C THR A 113 -31.56 6.44 -11.98
N TYR A 114 -32.62 6.42 -11.16
CA TYR A 114 -32.55 5.95 -9.78
C TYR A 114 -32.74 4.44 -9.75
N ILE A 115 -31.76 3.73 -9.20
CA ILE A 115 -31.85 2.27 -9.03
C ILE A 115 -32.31 1.98 -7.61
N ILE A 116 -33.38 1.21 -7.49
CA ILE A 116 -33.89 0.63 -6.25
C ILE A 116 -33.63 -0.86 -6.29
N GLU A 117 -32.81 -1.34 -5.38
CA GLU A 117 -32.57 -2.75 -5.11
C GLU A 117 -33.34 -3.12 -3.85
N ALA A 118 -34.33 -3.99 -3.96
CA ALA A 118 -35.21 -4.36 -2.87
C ALA A 118 -35.01 -5.81 -2.44
N GLU A 119 -34.72 -6.00 -1.16
CA GLU A 119 -34.54 -7.31 -0.52
C GLU A 119 -35.62 -7.51 0.54
N PRO A 120 -36.20 -8.73 0.66
CA PRO A 120 -37.18 -8.99 1.72
C PRO A 120 -36.57 -8.70 3.11
N GLU A 121 -37.35 -8.03 3.98
CA GLU A 121 -36.96 -7.87 5.36
C GLU A 121 -36.91 -9.25 6.04
N VAL A 122 -35.74 -9.60 6.60
CA VAL A 122 -35.55 -10.88 7.30
C VAL A 122 -35.70 -10.64 8.80
N GLU A 123 -36.41 -11.54 9.50
CA GLU A 123 -36.67 -11.43 10.94
C GLU A 123 -35.40 -11.30 11.82
N TYR A 124 -34.25 -11.67 11.29
CA TYR A 124 -32.94 -11.57 11.97
C TYR A 124 -32.45 -10.13 12.18
N ASP A 125 -32.98 -9.14 11.44
CA ASP A 125 -32.62 -7.73 11.64
C ASP A 125 -33.17 -7.14 12.96
N LYS A 126 -33.99 -7.89 13.71
CA LYS A 126 -34.48 -7.49 15.02
C LYS A 126 -33.43 -7.48 16.13
N ASN A 127 -32.21 -7.94 15.88
CA ASN A 127 -31.12 -7.98 16.85
C ASN A 127 -30.15 -6.78 16.76
N ALA A 128 -30.66 -5.58 16.46
CA ALA A 128 -29.87 -4.34 16.44
C ALA A 128 -29.06 -4.15 17.72
N ALA A 129 -29.58 -4.57 18.89
CA ALA A 129 -28.88 -4.53 20.16
C ALA A 129 -27.63 -5.45 20.18
N GLN A 130 -27.70 -6.63 19.56
CA GLN A 130 -26.55 -7.55 19.49
C GLN A 130 -25.48 -7.04 18.54
N VAL A 131 -25.87 -6.50 17.39
CA VAL A 131 -24.93 -5.87 16.44
C VAL A 131 -24.25 -4.66 17.08
N TYR A 132 -25.02 -3.85 17.83
CA TYR A 132 -24.48 -2.71 18.57
C TYR A 132 -23.48 -3.15 19.65
N ASP A 133 -23.83 -4.17 20.45
CA ASP A 133 -22.94 -4.70 21.50
C ASP A 133 -21.63 -5.25 20.92
N GLN A 134 -21.71 -6.04 19.84
CA GLN A 134 -20.54 -6.57 19.14
C GLN A 134 -19.66 -5.46 18.55
N THR A 135 -20.28 -4.46 17.91
CA THR A 135 -19.56 -3.30 17.36
C THR A 135 -18.92 -2.47 18.45
N SER A 136 -19.61 -2.26 19.56
CA SER A 136 -19.12 -1.50 20.71
C SER A 136 -17.92 -2.18 21.39
N ARG A 137 -17.99 -3.50 21.58
CA ARG A 137 -16.83 -4.28 22.08
C ARG A 137 -15.64 -4.19 21.14
N PHE A 138 -15.87 -4.34 19.85
CA PHE A 138 -14.84 -4.21 18.84
C PHE A 138 -14.13 -2.85 18.93
N LEU A 139 -14.88 -1.74 19.04
CA LEU A 139 -14.31 -0.40 19.19
C LEU A 139 -13.46 -0.27 20.45
N THR A 140 -13.89 -0.88 21.55
CA THR A 140 -13.14 -0.87 22.81
C THR A 140 -11.79 -1.57 22.66
N TYR A 141 -11.78 -2.79 22.12
CA TYR A 141 -10.54 -3.55 21.92
C TYR A 141 -9.60 -2.92 20.89
N MET A 142 -10.14 -2.19 19.90
CA MET A 142 -9.34 -1.50 18.90
C MET A 142 -8.41 -0.44 19.52
N HIS A 143 -8.82 0.20 20.62
CA HIS A 143 -7.98 1.16 21.33
C HIS A 143 -6.75 0.53 21.99
N ASP A 144 -6.81 -0.76 22.32
CA ASP A 144 -5.73 -1.47 22.99
C ASP A 144 -4.67 -2.02 22.02
N THR A 145 -4.92 -1.94 20.70
CA THR A 145 -3.94 -2.36 19.70
C THR A 145 -2.87 -1.29 19.49
N HIS A 146 -1.61 -1.71 19.32
CA HIS A 146 -0.47 -0.82 19.14
C HIS A 146 0.12 -0.88 17.73
N THR A 147 0.03 -2.04 17.07
CA THR A 147 0.56 -2.28 15.74
C THR A 147 -0.55 -2.44 14.71
N LEU A 148 -0.20 -2.20 13.43
CA LEU A 148 -1.13 -2.45 12.33
C LEU A 148 -1.53 -3.93 12.25
N LYS A 149 -0.61 -4.84 12.57
CA LYS A 149 -0.88 -6.29 12.56
C LYS A 149 -1.92 -6.67 13.60
N GLU A 150 -1.77 -6.21 14.85
CA GLU A 150 -2.74 -6.45 15.93
C GLU A 150 -4.13 -5.91 15.59
N LEU A 151 -4.19 -4.70 15.01
CA LEU A 151 -5.45 -4.11 14.54
C LEU A 151 -6.11 -5.01 13.49
N CYS A 152 -5.36 -5.46 12.48
CA CYS A 152 -5.89 -6.30 11.41
C CYS A 152 -6.35 -7.68 11.91
N ASP A 153 -5.64 -8.29 12.87
CA ASP A 153 -6.04 -9.55 13.50
C ASP A 153 -7.35 -9.38 14.28
N LEU A 154 -7.47 -8.32 15.06
CA LEU A 154 -8.70 -8.00 15.78
C LEU A 154 -9.90 -7.81 14.85
N VAL A 155 -9.67 -7.12 13.73
CA VAL A 155 -10.73 -6.89 12.74
C VAL A 155 -11.15 -8.16 12.03
N ALA A 156 -10.21 -9.00 11.63
CA ALA A 156 -10.53 -10.29 11.02
C ALA A 156 -11.39 -11.13 11.98
N GLN A 157 -11.05 -11.15 13.26
CA GLN A 157 -11.83 -11.84 14.29
C GLN A 157 -13.21 -11.21 14.47
N GLY A 158 -13.28 -9.90 14.72
CA GLY A 158 -14.55 -9.20 14.97
C GLY A 158 -15.52 -9.26 13.79
N THR A 159 -14.99 -9.12 12.55
CA THR A 159 -15.82 -9.28 11.36
C THR A 159 -16.35 -10.71 11.23
N ARG A 160 -15.54 -11.72 11.56
CA ARG A 160 -15.99 -13.11 11.55
C ARG A 160 -17.08 -13.36 12.58
N GLU A 161 -16.96 -12.83 13.78
CA GLU A 161 -17.96 -12.95 14.85
C GLU A 161 -19.28 -12.27 14.47
N ILE A 162 -19.23 -11.07 13.87
CA ILE A 162 -20.43 -10.33 13.45
C ILE A 162 -21.12 -11.01 12.26
N THR A 163 -20.36 -11.37 11.24
CA THR A 163 -20.92 -11.87 9.97
C THR A 163 -21.19 -13.37 10.00
N GLY A 164 -20.53 -14.11 10.87
CA GLY A 164 -20.58 -15.57 10.95
C GLY A 164 -20.06 -16.27 9.70
N TYR A 165 -19.13 -15.64 8.94
CA TYR A 165 -18.43 -16.29 7.85
C TYR A 165 -17.40 -17.28 8.38
N ASP A 166 -17.09 -18.33 7.61
CA ASP A 166 -16.16 -19.38 8.03
C ASP A 166 -14.71 -18.89 8.07
N ARG A 167 -14.36 -17.96 7.18
CA ARG A 167 -13.03 -17.34 7.07
C ARG A 167 -13.18 -15.85 6.80
N VAL A 168 -12.41 -15.03 7.50
CA VAL A 168 -12.26 -13.59 7.24
C VAL A 168 -10.78 -13.27 7.18
N MET A 169 -10.37 -12.58 6.13
CA MET A 169 -9.00 -12.21 5.84
C MET A 169 -8.90 -10.69 5.68
N ILE A 170 -7.82 -10.12 6.17
CA ILE A 170 -7.39 -8.80 5.75
C ILE A 170 -6.37 -9.00 4.64
N TYR A 171 -6.81 -8.71 3.44
CA TYR A 171 -6.01 -8.81 2.22
C TYR A 171 -5.41 -7.46 1.92
N ARG A 172 -4.08 -7.35 1.98
CA ARG A 172 -3.34 -6.10 1.79
C ARG A 172 -2.66 -6.11 0.42
N PHE A 173 -2.76 -5.00 -0.32
CA PHE A 173 -2.05 -4.83 -1.58
C PHE A 173 -0.64 -4.27 -1.37
N ASP A 174 0.32 -4.77 -2.16
CA ASP A 174 1.63 -4.18 -2.31
C ASP A 174 1.61 -3.03 -3.36
N LYS A 175 2.78 -2.44 -3.65
CA LYS A 175 2.93 -1.36 -4.65
C LYS A 175 2.60 -1.79 -6.07
N ASP A 176 2.71 -3.07 -6.39
CA ASP A 176 2.45 -3.68 -7.69
C ASP A 176 1.04 -4.30 -7.75
N TYR A 177 0.24 -4.07 -6.71
CA TYR A 177 -1.11 -4.63 -6.51
C TYR A 177 -1.16 -6.15 -6.39
N ASN A 178 -0.06 -6.83 -6.07
CA ASN A 178 -0.17 -8.18 -5.56
C ASN A 178 -0.75 -8.13 -4.15
N GLY A 179 -1.51 -9.14 -3.79
CA GLY A 179 -2.15 -9.16 -2.48
C GLY A 179 -1.52 -10.17 -1.55
N GLU A 180 -1.48 -9.83 -0.26
CA GLU A 180 -1.04 -10.68 0.84
C GLU A 180 -2.18 -10.88 1.82
N VAL A 181 -2.39 -12.09 2.29
CA VAL A 181 -3.26 -12.33 3.44
C VAL A 181 -2.52 -11.91 4.71
N PHE A 182 -2.66 -10.64 5.08
CA PHE A 182 -1.94 -10.01 6.17
C PHE A 182 -2.45 -10.42 7.56
N ALA A 183 -3.77 -10.67 7.68
CA ALA A 183 -4.40 -11.20 8.88
C ALA A 183 -5.52 -12.18 8.51
N GLU A 184 -5.80 -13.15 9.37
CA GLU A 184 -6.80 -14.18 9.11
C GLU A 184 -7.48 -14.63 10.41
N SER A 185 -8.82 -14.74 10.38
CA SER A 185 -9.61 -15.47 11.35
C SER A 185 -10.43 -16.52 10.61
N ARG A 186 -10.28 -17.79 10.98
CA ARG A 186 -10.90 -18.92 10.26
C ARG A 186 -11.48 -19.95 11.21
N ARG A 187 -12.31 -20.82 10.69
CA ARG A 187 -12.75 -22.05 11.36
C ARG A 187 -11.56 -23.03 11.45
N ASP A 188 -11.43 -23.74 12.55
CA ASP A 188 -10.22 -24.55 12.88
C ASP A 188 -9.94 -25.69 11.90
N ASP A 189 -10.96 -26.19 11.21
CA ASP A 189 -10.85 -27.29 10.23
C ASP A 189 -10.38 -26.81 8.85
N LEU A 190 -10.25 -25.49 8.62
CA LEU A 190 -9.82 -24.95 7.34
C LEU A 190 -8.29 -24.77 7.30
N GLU A 191 -7.70 -24.99 6.12
CA GLU A 191 -6.29 -24.70 5.90
C GLU A 191 -6.00 -23.19 6.04
N PRO A 192 -4.85 -22.79 6.61
CA PRO A 192 -4.48 -21.37 6.74
C PRO A 192 -4.10 -20.75 5.41
N PHE A 193 -4.55 -19.52 5.18
CA PHE A 193 -4.12 -18.67 4.07
C PHE A 193 -3.23 -17.52 4.54
N LEU A 194 -3.03 -17.38 5.83
CA LEU A 194 -2.18 -16.33 6.42
C LEU A 194 -0.77 -16.35 5.79
N GLY A 195 -0.33 -15.19 5.30
CA GLY A 195 0.96 -15.02 4.63
C GLY A 195 1.00 -15.49 3.17
N LEU A 196 -0.11 -16.03 2.62
CA LEU A 196 -0.17 -16.35 1.19
C LEU A 196 -0.31 -15.07 0.35
N HIS A 197 0.41 -15.05 -0.76
CA HIS A 197 0.37 -14.01 -1.77
C HIS A 197 -0.44 -14.44 -2.99
N TYR A 198 -1.08 -13.47 -3.63
CA TYR A 198 -1.88 -13.64 -4.84
C TYR A 198 -1.50 -12.56 -5.84
N PRO A 199 -1.30 -12.90 -7.13
CA PRO A 199 -0.86 -11.93 -8.13
C PRO A 199 -1.95 -10.89 -8.44
N HIS A 200 -1.54 -9.70 -8.86
CA HIS A 200 -2.42 -8.59 -9.23
C HIS A 200 -3.48 -8.95 -10.29
N THR A 201 -3.21 -9.99 -11.08
CA THR A 201 -4.13 -10.50 -12.11
C THR A 201 -5.39 -11.18 -11.55
N ASP A 202 -5.37 -11.63 -10.28
CA ASP A 202 -6.55 -12.20 -9.62
C ASP A 202 -7.63 -11.15 -9.34
N ILE A 203 -7.21 -9.89 -9.16
CA ILE A 203 -8.10 -8.73 -9.00
C ILE A 203 -7.71 -7.67 -10.04
N PRO A 204 -8.23 -7.77 -11.27
CA PRO A 204 -7.82 -6.92 -12.37
C PRO A 204 -8.21 -5.44 -12.17
N PRO A 205 -7.63 -4.49 -12.94
CA PRO A 205 -7.80 -3.05 -12.73
C PRO A 205 -9.25 -2.59 -12.64
N GLN A 206 -10.14 -3.05 -13.54
CA GLN A 206 -11.55 -2.67 -13.54
C GLN A 206 -12.30 -3.16 -12.28
N ALA A 207 -11.90 -4.29 -11.70
CA ALA A 207 -12.45 -4.76 -10.43
C ALA A 207 -11.97 -3.87 -9.27
N ARG A 208 -10.70 -3.46 -9.27
CA ARG A 208 -10.16 -2.53 -8.27
C ARG A 208 -10.84 -1.16 -8.33
N GLU A 209 -11.12 -0.65 -9.53
CA GLU A 209 -11.88 0.59 -9.71
C GLU A 209 -13.28 0.49 -9.12
N LEU A 210 -13.98 -0.64 -9.32
CA LEU A 210 -15.27 -0.86 -8.70
C LEU A 210 -15.21 -0.96 -7.18
N TYR A 211 -14.17 -1.57 -6.62
CA TYR A 211 -13.94 -1.58 -5.17
C TYR A 211 -13.68 -0.20 -4.59
N MET A 212 -13.17 0.74 -5.38
CA MET A 212 -13.03 2.15 -4.97
C MET A 212 -14.38 2.89 -4.96
N GLN A 213 -15.32 2.52 -5.83
CA GLN A 213 -16.63 3.16 -5.95
C GLN A 213 -17.64 2.53 -4.99
N ASN A 214 -17.73 1.20 -4.96
CA ASN A 214 -18.64 0.44 -4.10
C ASN A 214 -17.85 -0.35 -3.06
N LEU A 215 -17.87 0.16 -1.84
CA LEU A 215 -17.05 -0.36 -0.74
C LEU A 215 -17.49 -1.74 -0.23
N LEU A 216 -18.63 -2.26 -0.69
CA LEU A 216 -19.14 -3.54 -0.25
C LEU A 216 -19.59 -4.39 -1.43
N ARG A 217 -19.15 -5.63 -1.49
CA ARG A 217 -19.57 -6.61 -2.48
C ARG A 217 -20.02 -7.89 -1.79
N LEU A 218 -21.27 -8.31 -2.04
CA LEU A 218 -21.84 -9.57 -1.57
C LEU A 218 -22.07 -10.51 -2.76
N ILE A 219 -21.73 -11.79 -2.57
CA ILE A 219 -22.18 -12.91 -3.39
C ILE A 219 -22.81 -13.90 -2.43
N ALA A 220 -24.14 -13.95 -2.40
CA ALA A 220 -24.87 -14.75 -1.41
C ALA A 220 -24.81 -16.26 -1.70
N ASP A 221 -24.73 -16.64 -2.97
CA ASP A 221 -24.55 -18.00 -3.46
C ASP A 221 -23.78 -17.96 -4.78
N ILE A 222 -22.61 -18.58 -4.85
CA ILE A 222 -21.82 -18.59 -6.10
C ILE A 222 -22.47 -19.41 -7.21
N ASN A 223 -23.39 -20.30 -6.88
CA ASN A 223 -24.08 -21.18 -7.84
C ASN A 223 -25.42 -20.62 -8.28
N TYR A 224 -25.71 -19.33 -8.00
CA TYR A 224 -26.95 -18.70 -8.43
C TYR A 224 -27.07 -18.61 -9.95
N SER A 225 -28.30 -18.59 -10.44
CA SER A 225 -28.59 -18.25 -11.83
C SER A 225 -28.82 -16.74 -11.95
N PRO A 226 -28.05 -16.02 -12.80
CA PRO A 226 -28.25 -14.58 -12.99
C PRO A 226 -29.68 -14.27 -13.49
N VAL A 227 -30.31 -13.31 -12.83
CA VAL A 227 -31.69 -12.84 -13.19
C VAL A 227 -31.56 -11.67 -14.17
N PRO A 228 -32.09 -11.76 -15.40
CA PRO A 228 -31.97 -10.69 -16.37
C PRO A 228 -32.79 -9.45 -15.95
N ILE A 229 -32.31 -8.29 -16.41
CA ILE A 229 -33.01 -7.01 -16.31
C ILE A 229 -33.69 -6.73 -17.65
N TYR A 230 -34.93 -6.31 -17.61
CA TYR A 230 -35.75 -5.93 -18.77
C TYR A 230 -35.93 -4.42 -18.85
N THR A 231 -36.04 -3.91 -20.07
CA THR A 231 -36.41 -2.53 -20.41
C THR A 231 -37.29 -2.50 -21.64
N LEU A 232 -37.88 -1.37 -21.94
CA LEU A 232 -38.61 -1.16 -23.18
C LEU A 232 -37.66 -0.83 -24.35
N ASP A 233 -38.03 -1.17 -25.58
CA ASP A 233 -37.19 -0.96 -26.77
C ASP A 233 -36.85 0.51 -27.06
N ASP A 234 -37.71 1.42 -26.61
CA ASP A 234 -37.64 2.87 -26.82
C ASP A 234 -36.90 3.64 -25.73
N VAL A 235 -36.45 2.96 -24.67
CA VAL A 235 -35.63 3.60 -23.61
C VAL A 235 -34.24 3.88 -24.15
N PRO A 236 -33.79 5.17 -24.16
CA PRO A 236 -32.41 5.52 -24.52
C PRO A 236 -31.39 4.99 -23.49
N GLY A 237 -30.22 4.58 -23.98
CA GLY A 237 -29.18 4.08 -23.08
C GLY A 237 -29.37 2.60 -22.75
N LYS A 238 -28.81 1.73 -23.58
CA LYS A 238 -29.07 0.29 -23.58
C LYS A 238 -28.49 -0.48 -22.39
N ASN A 239 -27.55 0.08 -21.67
CA ASN A 239 -26.85 -0.58 -20.58
C ASN A 239 -27.00 0.21 -19.28
N LEU A 240 -27.48 -0.46 -18.25
CA LEU A 240 -27.62 0.13 -16.92
C LEU A 240 -26.30 -0.01 -16.18
N ASP A 241 -25.70 1.12 -15.78
CA ASP A 241 -24.52 1.11 -14.92
C ASP A 241 -24.93 0.72 -13.50
N MET A 242 -24.41 -0.42 -13.05
CA MET A 242 -24.67 -1.03 -11.77
C MET A 242 -23.45 -0.97 -10.83
N SER A 243 -22.55 -0.01 -11.04
CA SER A 243 -21.32 0.11 -10.25
C SER A 243 -21.60 0.15 -8.74
N LEU A 244 -22.67 0.83 -8.32
CA LEU A 244 -23.06 0.97 -6.92
C LEU A 244 -24.03 -0.13 -6.44
N SER A 245 -24.48 -1.01 -7.33
CA SER A 245 -25.47 -2.05 -7.01
C SER A 245 -24.87 -3.21 -6.21
N VAL A 246 -25.56 -3.60 -5.15
CA VAL A 246 -25.22 -4.76 -4.30
C VAL A 246 -25.70 -6.06 -4.96
N LEU A 247 -26.90 -6.03 -5.59
CA LEU A 247 -27.47 -7.20 -6.29
C LEU A 247 -26.81 -7.50 -7.62
N ARG A 248 -25.99 -6.61 -8.18
CA ARG A 248 -25.30 -6.80 -9.46
C ARG A 248 -24.70 -8.19 -9.58
N SER A 249 -24.95 -8.88 -10.72
CA SER A 249 -24.33 -10.16 -11.04
C SER A 249 -22.80 -10.08 -11.05
N THR A 250 -22.17 -11.18 -10.74
CA THR A 250 -20.71 -11.32 -10.72
C THR A 250 -20.24 -11.85 -12.06
N SER A 251 -19.01 -11.45 -12.46
CA SER A 251 -18.34 -12.02 -13.62
C SER A 251 -18.30 -13.55 -13.55
N PRO A 252 -18.62 -14.27 -14.62
CA PRO A 252 -18.51 -15.73 -14.66
C PRO A 252 -17.10 -16.25 -14.35
N ILE A 253 -16.07 -15.50 -14.75
CA ILE A 253 -14.67 -15.84 -14.47
C ILE A 253 -14.41 -15.79 -12.95
N HIS A 254 -14.91 -14.77 -12.26
CA HIS A 254 -14.78 -14.67 -10.82
C HIS A 254 -15.59 -15.72 -10.07
N VAL A 255 -16.80 -16.05 -10.56
CA VAL A 255 -17.59 -17.18 -10.02
C VAL A 255 -16.80 -18.48 -10.12
N GLN A 256 -16.22 -18.76 -11.30
CA GLN A 256 -15.39 -19.98 -11.49
C GLN A 256 -14.15 -19.99 -10.59
N TYR A 257 -13.50 -18.83 -10.37
CA TYR A 257 -12.39 -18.70 -9.44
C TYR A 257 -12.78 -19.12 -8.01
N LEU A 258 -13.92 -18.63 -7.52
CA LEU A 258 -14.45 -18.97 -6.20
C LEU A 258 -14.89 -20.45 -6.11
N GLN A 259 -15.47 -20.99 -7.17
CA GLN A 259 -15.78 -22.42 -7.25
C GLN A 259 -14.54 -23.29 -7.16
N ASN A 260 -13.45 -22.89 -7.84
CA ASN A 260 -12.16 -23.60 -7.78
C ASN A 260 -11.55 -23.54 -6.37
N MET A 261 -11.85 -22.50 -5.57
CA MET A 261 -11.47 -22.40 -4.15
C MET A 261 -12.41 -23.15 -3.21
N GLY A 262 -13.51 -23.73 -3.73
CA GLY A 262 -14.51 -24.42 -2.91
C GLY A 262 -15.38 -23.47 -2.05
N VAL A 263 -15.40 -22.17 -2.36
CA VAL A 263 -16.17 -21.17 -1.63
C VAL A 263 -17.62 -21.20 -2.09
N GLY A 264 -18.59 -21.03 -1.19
CA GLY A 264 -20.04 -21.03 -1.47
C GLY A 264 -20.66 -19.64 -1.48
N ALA A 265 -20.12 -18.72 -0.66
CA ALA A 265 -20.57 -17.33 -0.57
C ALA A 265 -19.42 -16.42 -0.16
N THR A 266 -19.46 -15.13 -0.58
CA THR A 266 -18.42 -14.14 -0.21
C THR A 266 -19.03 -12.81 0.18
N LEU A 267 -18.33 -12.11 1.10
CA LEU A 267 -18.51 -10.70 1.37
C LEU A 267 -17.13 -10.03 1.31
N THR A 268 -17.03 -8.96 0.54
CA THR A 268 -15.80 -8.17 0.44
C THR A 268 -16.09 -6.73 0.83
N ILE A 269 -15.23 -6.15 1.68
CA ILE A 269 -15.31 -4.75 2.09
C ILE A 269 -13.99 -4.09 1.74
N SER A 270 -14.05 -2.95 1.03
CA SER A 270 -12.88 -2.20 0.59
C SER A 270 -12.27 -1.39 1.73
N LEU A 271 -10.95 -1.41 1.83
CA LEU A 271 -10.16 -0.58 2.73
C LEU A 271 -9.45 0.49 1.90
N ILE A 272 -9.92 1.73 2.00
CA ILE A 272 -9.41 2.86 1.23
C ILE A 272 -8.51 3.70 2.12
N HIS A 273 -7.23 3.81 1.76
CA HIS A 273 -6.25 4.62 2.45
C HIS A 273 -5.60 5.60 1.49
N GLN A 274 -5.55 6.89 1.84
CA GLN A 274 -4.99 7.96 1.00
C GLN A 274 -5.52 7.95 -0.44
N LYS A 275 -6.84 7.74 -0.60
CA LYS A 275 -7.55 7.65 -1.90
C LYS A 275 -7.08 6.50 -2.80
N LYS A 276 -6.44 5.48 -2.24
CA LYS A 276 -6.04 4.26 -2.94
C LYS A 276 -6.67 3.04 -2.28
N LEU A 277 -6.89 1.99 -3.05
CA LEU A 277 -7.29 0.70 -2.50
C LEU A 277 -6.10 0.07 -1.78
N TRP A 278 -6.09 0.20 -0.45
CA TRP A 278 -5.04 -0.34 0.40
C TRP A 278 -5.18 -1.84 0.61
N GLY A 279 -6.42 -2.31 0.70
CA GLY A 279 -6.70 -3.70 0.96
C GLY A 279 -8.19 -4.02 0.94
N LEU A 280 -8.52 -5.23 1.31
CA LEU A 280 -9.89 -5.75 1.40
C LEU A 280 -10.07 -6.52 2.71
N ILE A 281 -11.26 -6.42 3.32
CA ILE A 281 -11.74 -7.45 4.22
C ILE A 281 -12.44 -8.48 3.34
N ALA A 282 -11.82 -9.64 3.16
CA ALA A 282 -12.35 -10.71 2.32
C ALA A 282 -12.92 -11.84 3.20
N CYS A 283 -14.24 -12.05 3.11
CA CYS A 283 -14.95 -13.06 3.87
C CYS A 283 -15.39 -14.20 2.96
N HIS A 284 -15.08 -15.44 3.34
CA HIS A 284 -15.48 -16.66 2.62
C HIS A 284 -16.35 -17.53 3.51
N HIS A 285 -17.41 -18.08 2.92
CA HIS A 285 -18.26 -19.12 3.52
C HIS A 285 -18.38 -20.31 2.58
N TYR A 286 -18.35 -21.51 3.12
CA TYR A 286 -18.28 -22.74 2.31
C TYR A 286 -19.66 -23.35 1.96
N SER A 287 -20.70 -22.59 2.23
CA SER A 287 -22.07 -22.83 1.75
C SER A 287 -22.74 -21.50 1.39
N PRO A 288 -23.89 -21.49 0.68
CA PRO A 288 -24.65 -20.26 0.43
C PRO A 288 -24.96 -19.52 1.74
N LYS A 289 -24.75 -18.20 1.75
CA LYS A 289 -24.98 -17.34 2.90
C LYS A 289 -25.37 -15.95 2.47
N ASN A 290 -26.61 -15.57 2.71
CA ASN A 290 -27.05 -14.20 2.58
C ASN A 290 -26.86 -13.45 3.93
N LEU A 291 -26.45 -12.20 3.87
CA LEU A 291 -26.41 -11.28 5.00
C LEU A 291 -27.46 -10.21 4.81
N SER A 292 -28.20 -9.95 5.86
CA SER A 292 -29.18 -8.86 5.84
C SER A 292 -28.50 -7.50 5.58
N PRO A 293 -29.22 -6.53 5.00
CA PRO A 293 -28.71 -5.18 4.76
C PRO A 293 -28.14 -4.52 6.03
N GLY A 294 -28.76 -4.73 7.19
CA GLY A 294 -28.29 -4.22 8.48
C GLY A 294 -26.93 -4.79 8.89
N MET A 295 -26.74 -6.11 8.74
CA MET A 295 -25.46 -6.78 9.04
C MET A 295 -24.36 -6.34 8.06
N ARG A 296 -24.71 -6.12 6.80
CA ARG A 296 -23.74 -5.59 5.80
C ARG A 296 -23.33 -4.16 6.14
N LEU A 297 -24.26 -3.33 6.60
CA LEU A 297 -23.96 -1.96 7.06
C LEU A 297 -23.02 -1.98 8.27
N ALA A 298 -23.27 -2.85 9.27
CA ALA A 298 -22.39 -3.02 10.41
C ALA A 298 -20.97 -3.44 10.01
N ALA A 299 -20.87 -4.42 9.12
CA ALA A 299 -19.56 -4.86 8.58
C ALA A 299 -18.85 -3.74 7.80
N LYS A 300 -19.58 -2.96 7.00
CA LYS A 300 -19.05 -1.79 6.29
C LYS A 300 -18.50 -0.73 7.25
N LEU A 301 -19.18 -0.46 8.34
CA LEU A 301 -18.73 0.47 9.38
C LEU A 301 -17.39 0.04 9.98
N GLN A 302 -17.17 -1.26 10.20
CA GLN A 302 -15.87 -1.76 10.65
C GLN A 302 -14.75 -1.43 9.65
N GLY A 303 -15.01 -1.58 8.34
CA GLY A 303 -14.07 -1.18 7.29
C GLY A 303 -13.71 0.31 7.38
N HIS A 304 -14.65 1.20 7.64
CA HIS A 304 -14.37 2.62 7.82
C HIS A 304 -13.54 2.90 9.08
N PHE A 305 -13.83 2.21 10.18
CA PHE A 305 -13.05 2.36 11.40
C PHE A 305 -11.61 1.91 11.22
N ILE A 306 -11.38 0.74 10.60
CA ILE A 306 -10.02 0.30 10.27
C ILE A 306 -9.30 1.36 9.45
N THR A 307 -9.92 1.79 8.36
CA THR A 307 -9.29 2.74 7.43
C THR A 307 -8.84 4.01 8.17
N SER A 308 -9.66 4.51 9.12
CA SER A 308 -9.30 5.67 9.93
C SER A 308 -8.13 5.40 10.91
N GLN A 309 -7.88 4.16 11.26
CA GLN A 309 -6.84 3.77 12.21
C GLN A 309 -5.52 3.34 11.54
N ILE A 310 -5.54 3.02 10.24
CA ILE A 310 -4.33 2.63 9.50
C ILE A 310 -3.26 3.72 9.60
N ASP A 311 -3.63 4.97 9.29
CA ASP A 311 -2.70 6.11 9.38
C ASP A 311 -2.12 6.28 10.78
N LEU A 312 -2.97 6.13 11.80
CA LEU A 312 -2.54 6.29 13.19
C LEU A 312 -1.50 5.23 13.58
N ARG A 313 -1.72 3.96 13.18
CA ARG A 313 -0.80 2.87 13.49
C ARG A 313 0.51 2.97 12.71
N LEU A 314 0.44 3.25 11.41
CA LEU A 314 1.62 3.48 10.58
C LEU A 314 2.42 4.68 11.07
N SER A 315 1.74 5.79 11.42
CA SER A 315 2.40 6.98 11.97
C SER A 315 3.03 6.72 13.33
N HIS A 316 2.41 5.89 14.16
CA HIS A 316 2.98 5.51 15.46
C HIS A 316 4.23 4.64 15.30
N GLU A 317 4.19 3.63 14.44
CA GLU A 317 5.34 2.78 14.13
C GLU A 317 6.51 3.61 13.57
N GLU A 318 6.23 4.53 12.64
CA GLU A 318 7.21 5.43 12.05
C GLU A 318 7.76 6.43 13.10
N TYR A 319 6.90 6.95 13.98
CA TYR A 319 7.31 7.83 15.08
C TYR A 319 8.25 7.14 16.06
N GLU A 320 7.94 5.91 16.50
CA GLU A 320 8.82 5.16 17.39
C GLU A 320 10.16 4.79 16.75
N LEU A 321 10.15 4.51 15.45
CA LEU A 321 11.38 4.33 14.68
C LEU A 321 12.16 5.65 14.58
N GLY A 322 11.50 6.74 14.23
CA GLY A 322 12.08 8.08 14.16
C GLY A 322 12.71 8.54 15.47
N LYS A 323 12.08 8.23 16.61
CA LYS A 323 12.63 8.50 17.93
C LYS A 323 13.94 7.74 18.20
N LYS A 324 14.00 6.47 17.78
CA LYS A 324 15.22 5.65 17.92
C LYS A 324 16.34 6.18 17.02
N THR A 325 16.04 6.51 15.77
CA THR A 325 17.02 7.08 14.82
C THR A 325 17.49 8.45 15.26
N ALA A 326 16.62 9.33 15.75
CA ALA A 326 16.97 10.64 16.29
C ALA A 326 17.90 10.54 17.50
N ALA A 327 17.64 9.62 18.42
CA ALA A 327 18.53 9.40 19.57
C ALA A 327 19.92 8.89 19.15
N ALA A 328 20.00 8.05 18.13
CA ALA A 328 21.28 7.61 17.57
C ALA A 328 22.01 8.77 16.88
N LEU A 329 21.27 9.60 16.11
CA LEU A 329 21.80 10.79 15.45
C LEU A 329 22.40 11.80 16.45
N GLU A 330 21.71 12.06 17.55
CA GLU A 330 22.19 12.96 18.60
C GLU A 330 23.52 12.47 19.19
N ARG A 331 23.59 11.18 19.55
CA ARG A 331 24.80 10.59 20.12
C ARG A 331 25.99 10.63 19.16
N ILE A 332 25.80 10.27 17.89
CA ILE A 332 26.90 10.26 16.92
C ILE A 332 27.33 11.67 16.50
N ASN A 333 26.42 12.65 16.47
CA ASN A 333 26.77 14.05 16.22
C ASN A 333 27.57 14.68 17.36
N GLY A 334 27.52 14.11 18.56
CA GLY A 334 28.38 14.49 19.69
C GLY A 334 29.85 14.12 19.49
N TYR A 335 30.16 13.26 18.52
CA TYR A 335 31.54 12.90 18.20
C TYR A 335 32.22 14.03 17.39
N ASN A 336 33.34 14.55 17.89
CA ASN A 336 34.05 15.67 17.27
C ASN A 336 35.34 15.20 16.59
N LEU A 337 35.35 15.12 15.26
CA LEU A 337 36.49 14.74 14.43
C LEU A 337 37.68 15.72 14.53
N ALA A 338 37.46 16.99 14.89
CA ALA A 338 38.52 17.98 15.05
C ALA A 338 39.32 17.83 16.37
N SER A 339 38.88 16.93 17.26
CA SER A 339 39.63 16.61 18.48
C SER A 339 40.93 15.87 18.14
N ALA A 340 42.05 16.23 18.81
CA ALA A 340 43.38 15.61 18.60
C ALA A 340 43.44 14.09 18.85
N LYS A 341 42.42 13.51 19.49
CA LYS A 341 42.31 12.07 19.79
C LYS A 341 41.30 11.34 18.89
N SER A 342 40.65 12.02 17.97
CA SER A 342 39.60 11.45 17.13
C SER A 342 40.14 10.93 15.80
N SER A 343 39.67 9.77 15.37
CA SER A 343 40.00 9.16 14.09
C SER A 343 38.75 8.78 13.32
N PHE A 344 38.88 8.53 12.02
CA PHE A 344 37.77 7.98 11.21
C PHE A 344 37.46 6.54 11.62
N GLU A 345 38.45 5.77 12.07
CA GLU A 345 38.31 4.43 12.63
C GLU A 345 37.37 4.45 13.84
N ASP A 346 37.60 5.39 14.78
CA ASP A 346 36.76 5.52 15.97
C ASP A 346 35.35 6.00 15.63
N LEU A 347 35.21 6.89 14.64
CA LEU A 347 33.92 7.39 14.18
C LEU A 347 33.06 6.25 13.59
N ILE A 348 33.65 5.46 12.68
CA ILE A 348 32.96 4.34 12.02
C ILE A 348 32.67 3.23 13.03
N GLY A 349 33.52 3.03 14.03
CA GLY A 349 33.29 2.07 15.10
C GLY A 349 32.20 2.43 16.09
N GLN A 350 31.59 3.61 16.01
CA GLN A 350 30.46 3.99 16.88
C GLN A 350 29.23 3.13 16.60
N PRO A 351 28.67 2.41 17.59
CA PRO A 351 27.51 1.55 17.39
C PRO A 351 26.28 2.31 16.88
N ASP A 352 26.16 3.58 17.20
CA ASP A 352 25.04 4.42 16.80
C ASP A 352 25.05 4.74 15.30
N LEU A 353 26.19 4.61 14.61
CA LEU A 353 26.26 4.75 13.15
C LEU A 353 25.44 3.68 12.42
N LEU A 354 25.52 2.44 12.89
CA LEU A 354 24.71 1.34 12.34
C LEU A 354 23.23 1.44 12.78
N ARG A 355 23.01 1.82 14.04
CA ARG A 355 21.64 2.01 14.59
C ARG A 355 20.87 3.12 13.91
N LEU A 356 21.56 4.14 13.40
CA LEU A 356 20.98 5.27 12.68
C LEU A 356 20.06 4.82 11.53
N CYS A 357 20.47 3.81 10.79
CA CYS A 357 19.75 3.27 9.64
C CYS A 357 19.34 1.82 9.85
N ASN A 358 19.50 1.26 11.07
CA ASN A 358 19.32 -0.17 11.31
C ASN A 358 20.09 -1.02 10.27
N ALA A 359 21.34 -0.63 10.00
CA ALA A 359 22.23 -1.26 9.05
C ALA A 359 23.07 -2.34 9.71
N SER A 360 23.51 -3.33 8.95
CA SER A 360 24.45 -4.37 9.40
C SER A 360 25.90 -3.98 9.24
N GLY A 361 26.19 -3.04 8.33
CA GLY A 361 27.51 -2.50 8.08
C GLY A 361 27.47 -1.07 7.57
N ALA A 362 28.60 -0.37 7.70
CA ALA A 362 28.79 0.95 7.11
C ALA A 362 30.24 1.12 6.69
N SER A 363 30.47 1.86 5.60
CA SER A 363 31.81 2.23 5.11
C SER A 363 31.88 3.71 4.79
N LEU A 364 32.97 4.33 5.19
CA LEU A 364 33.36 5.69 4.83
C LEU A 364 34.56 5.61 3.90
N LEU A 365 34.45 6.12 2.70
CA LEU A 365 35.56 6.34 1.77
C LEU A 365 35.98 7.81 1.86
N PHE A 366 37.22 8.05 2.26
CA PHE A 366 37.78 9.40 2.37
C PHE A 366 39.23 9.43 1.93
N ASN A 367 39.56 10.27 0.95
CA ASN A 367 40.92 10.44 0.36
C ASN A 367 41.54 9.10 -0.06
N GLY A 368 40.79 8.22 -0.69
CA GLY A 368 41.23 6.93 -1.21
C GLY A 368 41.46 5.85 -0.12
N LYS A 369 41.07 6.13 1.13
CA LYS A 369 41.15 5.16 2.23
C LYS A 369 39.72 4.78 2.66
N VAL A 370 39.50 3.48 2.85
CA VAL A 370 38.21 2.92 3.30
C VAL A 370 38.28 2.67 4.80
N TYR A 371 37.22 3.04 5.50
CA TYR A 371 37.02 2.78 6.92
C TYR A 371 35.67 2.06 7.05
N SER A 372 35.66 0.88 7.64
CA SER A 372 34.47 0.02 7.67
C SER A 372 34.16 -0.49 9.07
N ALA A 373 32.87 -0.70 9.36
CA ALA A 373 32.38 -1.35 10.57
C ALA A 373 31.18 -2.26 10.25
N GLY A 374 31.07 -3.38 10.97
CA GLY A 374 30.04 -4.37 10.76
C GLY A 374 30.28 -5.25 9.54
N ILE A 375 29.19 -5.72 8.89
CA ILE A 375 29.25 -6.55 7.69
C ILE A 375 29.32 -5.64 6.47
N THR A 376 30.47 -5.62 5.79
CA THR A 376 30.75 -4.72 4.65
C THR A 376 31.48 -5.47 3.54
N PRO A 377 31.40 -4.99 2.29
CA PRO A 377 32.31 -5.42 1.22
C PRO A 377 33.76 -5.11 1.59
N ASN A 378 34.72 -5.73 0.89
CA ASN A 378 36.11 -5.39 1.05
C ASN A 378 36.43 -3.98 0.48
N ASP A 379 37.61 -3.44 0.83
CA ASP A 379 37.97 -2.07 0.48
C ASP A 379 37.94 -1.79 -1.02
N ASN A 380 38.35 -2.74 -1.87
CA ASN A 380 38.32 -2.60 -3.33
C ASN A 380 36.90 -2.57 -3.85
N GLU A 381 36.01 -3.39 -3.30
CA GLU A 381 34.59 -3.42 -3.65
C GLU A 381 33.89 -2.13 -3.25
N VAL A 382 34.18 -1.61 -2.06
CA VAL A 382 33.67 -0.31 -1.59
C VAL A 382 34.11 0.81 -2.52
N MET A 383 35.39 0.85 -2.93
CA MET A 383 35.90 1.86 -3.88
C MET A 383 35.23 1.74 -5.26
N ASN A 384 35.04 0.53 -5.75
CA ASN A 384 34.37 0.29 -7.03
C ASN A 384 32.90 0.73 -6.96
N MET A 385 32.17 0.38 -5.89
CA MET A 385 30.79 0.83 -5.69
C MET A 385 30.73 2.36 -5.61
N ALA A 386 31.60 3.00 -4.83
CA ALA A 386 31.62 4.45 -4.71
C ALA A 386 31.86 5.14 -6.06
N SER A 387 32.81 4.64 -6.85
CA SER A 387 33.10 5.18 -8.19
C SER A 387 31.93 5.04 -9.14
N TRP A 388 31.27 3.88 -9.16
CA TRP A 388 30.11 3.64 -9.99
C TRP A 388 28.92 4.49 -9.56
N LEU A 389 28.63 4.55 -8.25
CA LEU A 389 27.51 5.32 -7.68
C LEU A 389 27.70 6.82 -7.87
N ALA A 390 28.92 7.33 -7.75
CA ALA A 390 29.24 8.74 -8.00
C ALA A 390 28.95 9.12 -9.47
N ALA A 391 29.23 8.22 -10.42
CA ALA A 391 28.93 8.43 -11.84
C ALA A 391 27.44 8.24 -12.17
N TYR A 392 26.75 7.35 -11.45
CA TYR A 392 25.36 7.02 -11.70
C TYR A 392 24.39 8.07 -11.13
N THR A 393 24.74 8.73 -10.00
CA THR A 393 23.83 9.64 -9.29
C THR A 393 24.04 11.11 -9.70
N ASN A 394 22.95 11.80 -10.05
CA ASN A 394 23.02 13.24 -10.37
C ASN A 394 23.06 14.14 -9.12
N ASN A 395 22.63 13.65 -7.97
CA ASN A 395 22.52 14.43 -6.72
C ASN A 395 23.37 13.88 -5.57
N GLY A 396 24.26 12.93 -5.86
CA GLY A 396 25.13 12.31 -4.87
C GLY A 396 24.42 11.46 -3.81
N LYS A 397 23.16 11.07 -4.01
CA LYS A 397 22.39 10.25 -3.09
C LYS A 397 21.68 9.12 -3.82
N LEU A 398 21.71 7.94 -3.23
CA LEU A 398 20.99 6.78 -3.71
C LEU A 398 20.63 5.86 -2.56
N HIS A 399 19.48 5.21 -2.64
CA HIS A 399 19.15 4.07 -1.80
C HIS A 399 18.41 3.01 -2.63
N THR A 400 18.66 1.76 -2.30
CA THR A 400 17.94 0.61 -2.87
C THR A 400 17.95 -0.55 -1.89
N ASP A 401 16.94 -1.40 -1.97
CA ASP A 401 16.85 -2.69 -1.28
C ASP A 401 17.28 -3.86 -2.20
N LYS A 402 17.61 -3.57 -3.48
CA LYS A 402 17.95 -4.53 -4.53
C LYS A 402 19.21 -4.08 -5.28
N LEU A 403 20.37 -4.08 -4.61
CA LEU A 403 21.62 -3.60 -5.20
C LEU A 403 21.97 -4.30 -6.52
N VAL A 404 21.72 -5.61 -6.60
CA VAL A 404 21.99 -6.44 -7.79
C VAL A 404 21.20 -6.00 -9.02
N SER A 405 20.04 -5.37 -8.84
CA SER A 405 19.28 -4.80 -9.96
C SER A 405 19.99 -3.61 -10.61
N LEU A 406 20.84 -2.89 -9.87
CA LEU A 406 21.64 -1.77 -10.35
C LEU A 406 23.04 -2.21 -10.75
N MET A 407 23.65 -3.16 -10.03
CA MET A 407 25.00 -3.67 -10.20
C MET A 407 24.98 -5.21 -10.27
N PRO A 408 24.57 -5.82 -11.40
CA PRO A 408 24.45 -7.28 -11.53
C PRO A 408 25.74 -8.04 -11.25
N GLU A 409 26.89 -7.42 -11.50
CA GLU A 409 28.22 -7.97 -11.21
C GLU A 409 28.48 -8.20 -9.72
N MET A 410 27.76 -7.52 -8.82
CA MET A 410 27.88 -7.66 -7.37
C MET A 410 26.99 -8.79 -6.78
N LYS A 411 26.42 -9.64 -7.62
CA LYS A 411 25.52 -10.72 -7.17
C LYS A 411 26.17 -11.66 -6.14
N TYR A 412 27.49 -11.85 -6.19
CA TYR A 412 28.22 -12.69 -5.23
C TYR A 412 28.26 -12.12 -3.81
N LEU A 413 27.91 -10.82 -3.62
CA LEU A 413 27.84 -10.15 -2.30
C LEU A 413 26.43 -10.17 -1.69
N CYS A 414 25.44 -10.77 -2.35
CA CYS A 414 24.04 -10.69 -1.93
C CYS A 414 23.80 -11.07 -0.46
N GLU A 415 24.49 -12.11 0.03
CA GLU A 415 24.31 -12.58 1.42
C GLU A 415 24.67 -11.49 2.43
N ASP A 416 25.66 -10.66 2.14
CA ASP A 416 26.18 -9.61 3.02
C ASP A 416 25.60 -8.24 2.68
N VAL A 417 25.38 -7.95 1.37
CA VAL A 417 24.99 -6.63 0.87
C VAL A 417 23.95 -6.75 -0.26
N SER A 418 22.70 -6.65 0.10
CA SER A 418 21.57 -6.56 -0.84
C SER A 418 20.94 -5.18 -0.86
N GLY A 419 20.96 -4.46 0.26
CA GLY A 419 20.50 -3.07 0.37
C GLY A 419 21.63 -2.10 0.64
N ILE A 420 21.54 -0.91 0.04
CA ILE A 420 22.51 0.16 0.24
C ILE A 420 21.82 1.52 0.41
N ILE A 421 22.36 2.36 1.31
CA ILE A 421 22.20 3.82 1.29
C ILE A 421 23.58 4.38 0.94
N TYR A 422 23.65 5.23 -0.08
CA TYR A 422 24.87 5.92 -0.53
C TYR A 422 24.68 7.43 -0.47
N HIS A 423 25.63 8.12 0.16
CA HIS A 423 25.71 9.58 0.15
C HIS A 423 27.14 10.03 -0.18
N SER A 424 27.26 10.86 -1.22
CA SER A 424 28.50 11.58 -1.53
C SER A 424 28.77 12.64 -0.46
N LEU A 425 30.03 12.80 -0.08
CA LEU A 425 30.48 13.81 0.88
C LEU A 425 31.05 15.07 0.22
N ASP A 426 31.34 15.01 -1.08
CA ASP A 426 31.72 16.17 -1.90
C ASP A 426 31.32 15.94 -3.37
N ILE A 427 31.38 17.01 -4.18
CA ILE A 427 30.93 17.00 -5.58
C ILE A 427 32.05 16.52 -6.52
N ASP A 428 33.30 16.73 -6.16
CA ASP A 428 34.46 16.59 -7.04
C ASP A 428 35.28 15.32 -6.79
N SER A 429 34.87 14.50 -5.83
CA SER A 429 35.57 13.26 -5.48
C SER A 429 34.62 12.09 -5.21
N ILE A 430 35.20 10.89 -5.08
CA ILE A 430 34.46 9.68 -4.71
C ILE A 430 34.28 9.53 -3.20
N ASN A 431 34.61 10.58 -2.40
CA ASN A 431 34.41 10.53 -0.96
C ASN A 431 32.94 10.35 -0.63
N SER A 432 32.62 9.33 0.14
CA SER A 432 31.23 8.92 0.38
C SER A 432 31.07 8.13 1.66
N ILE A 433 29.86 8.12 2.19
CA ILE A 433 29.44 7.22 3.26
C ILE A 433 28.35 6.30 2.73
N MET A 434 28.45 5.03 3.11
CA MET A 434 27.52 3.97 2.70
C MET A 434 27.07 3.17 3.91
N TRP A 435 25.79 2.77 3.92
CA TRP A 435 25.24 1.80 4.86
C TRP A 435 24.74 0.59 4.11
N PHE A 436 24.93 -0.60 4.68
CA PHE A 436 24.64 -1.86 4.04
C PHE A 436 23.64 -2.70 4.84
N ARG A 437 22.81 -3.43 4.14
CA ARG A 437 21.95 -4.49 4.69
C ARG A 437 22.16 -5.79 3.94
N PRO A 438 22.19 -6.94 4.64
CA PRO A 438 22.25 -8.25 4.01
C PRO A 438 20.93 -8.57 3.32
N GLU A 439 20.92 -9.63 2.53
CA GLU A 439 19.68 -10.18 2.05
C GLU A 439 18.78 -10.63 3.20
N THR A 440 17.50 -10.44 3.00
CA THR A 440 16.48 -11.08 3.82
C THR A 440 15.95 -12.26 3.01
N LYS A 441 16.49 -13.47 3.27
CA LYS A 441 15.97 -14.67 2.61
C LYS A 441 14.49 -14.79 2.96
N SER A 442 13.63 -14.43 2.03
CA SER A 442 12.19 -14.56 2.17
C SER A 442 11.66 -15.57 1.17
N GLU A 443 10.95 -16.58 1.67
CA GLU A 443 10.10 -17.40 0.85
C GLU A 443 8.77 -16.66 0.69
N VAL A 444 8.46 -16.20 -0.51
CA VAL A 444 7.12 -15.74 -0.82
C VAL A 444 6.26 -16.94 -1.11
N HIS A 445 5.24 -17.11 -0.30
CA HIS A 445 4.29 -18.19 -0.41
C HIS A 445 3.11 -17.73 -1.28
N TRP A 446 3.02 -18.23 -2.49
CA TRP A 446 1.90 -17.93 -3.39
C TRP A 446 0.79 -18.96 -3.25
N GLY A 447 -0.46 -18.50 -3.24
CA GLY A 447 -1.63 -19.35 -3.38
C GLY A 447 -1.79 -19.82 -4.84
N GLY A 448 -0.94 -20.76 -5.27
CA GLY A 448 -0.81 -21.23 -6.65
C GLY A 448 0.30 -20.53 -7.44
N ASP A 449 0.69 -21.09 -8.59
CA ASP A 449 1.72 -20.55 -9.49
C ASP A 449 1.29 -19.16 -10.02
N PRO A 450 1.99 -18.07 -9.69
CA PRO A 450 1.59 -16.73 -10.09
C PRO A 450 1.66 -16.50 -11.60
N GLN A 451 2.46 -17.28 -12.33
CA GLN A 451 2.58 -17.18 -13.79
C GLN A 451 1.41 -17.87 -14.52
N LYS A 452 0.60 -18.67 -13.82
CA LYS A 452 -0.55 -19.42 -14.35
C LYS A 452 -1.87 -18.94 -13.76
N SER A 453 -1.98 -17.69 -13.35
CA SER A 453 -3.19 -17.11 -12.76
C SER A 453 -4.39 -17.15 -13.71
N ILE A 454 -4.15 -16.96 -15.00
CA ILE A 454 -5.17 -17.00 -16.05
C ILE A 454 -4.70 -17.98 -17.12
N ILE A 455 -5.59 -18.93 -17.49
CA ILE A 455 -5.35 -19.92 -18.52
C ILE A 455 -6.24 -19.56 -19.72
N LYS A 456 -5.65 -19.47 -20.92
CA LYS A 456 -6.38 -19.28 -22.17
C LYS A 456 -6.41 -20.60 -22.94
N ASP A 457 -7.61 -21.09 -23.25
CA ASP A 457 -7.83 -22.26 -24.08
C ASP A 457 -8.84 -22.02 -25.20
N ALA A 458 -9.23 -23.05 -25.90
CA ALA A 458 -10.21 -22.97 -27.01
C ALA A 458 -11.61 -22.52 -26.55
N ASN A 459 -11.92 -22.61 -25.24
CA ASN A 459 -13.20 -22.23 -24.66
C ASN A 459 -13.18 -20.83 -24.03
N GLY A 460 -12.03 -20.12 -24.04
CA GLY A 460 -11.90 -18.76 -23.55
C GLY A 460 -10.87 -18.61 -22.44
N LEU A 461 -11.10 -17.64 -21.55
CA LEU A 461 -10.25 -17.34 -20.39
C LEU A 461 -10.80 -18.06 -19.16
N HIS A 462 -9.93 -18.76 -18.45
CA HIS A 462 -10.26 -19.49 -17.23
C HIS A 462 -9.31 -19.07 -16.10
N PRO A 463 -9.82 -18.93 -14.86
CA PRO A 463 -8.96 -18.71 -13.70
C PRO A 463 -8.18 -19.98 -13.37
N ARG A 464 -7.10 -19.84 -12.60
CA ARG A 464 -6.32 -20.98 -12.12
C ARG A 464 -7.19 -22.03 -11.42
N LYS A 465 -6.81 -23.30 -11.57
CA LYS A 465 -7.51 -24.44 -10.95
C LYS A 465 -6.87 -24.89 -9.64
N SER A 466 -5.63 -24.49 -9.36
CA SER A 466 -4.89 -24.90 -8.17
C SER A 466 -4.46 -23.68 -7.35
N PHE A 467 -4.72 -23.75 -6.06
CA PHE A 467 -4.28 -22.80 -5.03
C PHE A 467 -3.26 -23.46 -4.08
N ALA A 468 -2.68 -24.59 -4.50
CA ALA A 468 -1.63 -25.26 -3.73
C ALA A 468 -0.45 -24.32 -3.53
N LEU A 469 0.14 -24.38 -2.34
CA LEU A 469 1.29 -23.57 -1.97
C LEU A 469 2.40 -23.67 -3.02
N TRP A 470 2.76 -22.56 -3.62
CA TRP A 470 3.89 -22.41 -4.50
C TRP A 470 4.91 -21.46 -3.83
N LYS A 471 6.14 -21.91 -3.72
CA LYS A 471 7.20 -21.18 -3.03
C LYS A 471 8.09 -20.48 -4.03
N GLU A 472 8.21 -19.17 -3.89
CA GLU A 472 9.20 -18.36 -4.61
C GLU A 472 10.28 -17.95 -3.63
N ILE A 473 11.52 -18.25 -3.96
CA ILE A 473 12.67 -17.79 -3.20
C ILE A 473 13.04 -16.43 -3.76
N VAL A 474 12.92 -15.41 -2.93
CA VAL A 474 13.36 -14.06 -3.27
C VAL A 474 14.77 -13.89 -2.73
N ASP A 475 15.74 -13.91 -3.65
CA ASP A 475 17.14 -13.75 -3.35
C ASP A 475 17.60 -12.32 -3.60
N CYS A 476 18.69 -11.90 -2.96
CA CYS A 476 19.36 -10.62 -3.19
C CYS A 476 18.48 -9.38 -2.96
N VAL A 477 17.55 -9.45 -2.01
CA VAL A 477 16.70 -8.33 -1.58
C VAL A 477 16.84 -8.15 -0.07
N SER A 478 17.12 -6.92 0.37
CA SER A 478 17.15 -6.58 1.79
C SER A 478 15.79 -6.10 2.30
N LYS A 479 15.67 -5.94 3.62
CA LYS A 479 14.54 -5.18 4.19
C LYS A 479 14.54 -3.76 3.62
N PRO A 480 13.40 -3.23 3.16
CA PRO A 480 13.29 -1.85 2.66
C PRO A 480 13.75 -0.82 3.70
N TRP A 481 14.31 0.30 3.22
CA TRP A 481 14.66 1.44 4.04
C TRP A 481 13.42 2.27 4.35
N SER A 482 13.22 2.64 5.63
CA SER A 482 12.12 3.52 6.04
C SER A 482 12.44 4.99 5.77
N ALA A 483 11.40 5.84 5.75
CA ALA A 483 11.57 7.28 5.57
C ALA A 483 12.43 7.90 6.69
N SER A 484 12.20 7.50 7.95
CA SER A 484 12.98 7.97 9.10
C SER A 484 14.47 7.58 9.02
N GLU A 485 14.77 6.38 8.53
CA GLU A 485 16.15 5.92 8.36
C GLU A 485 16.87 6.71 7.25
N LEU A 486 16.19 6.97 6.13
CA LEU A 486 16.73 7.76 5.02
C LEU A 486 16.97 9.22 5.42
N GLU A 487 16.07 9.82 6.19
CA GLU A 487 16.21 11.17 6.71
C GLU A 487 17.37 11.26 7.71
N ALA A 488 17.49 10.30 8.61
CA ALA A 488 18.58 10.23 9.57
C ALA A 488 19.95 10.07 8.86
N ALA A 489 20.05 9.19 7.85
CA ALA A 489 21.25 9.03 7.03
C ALA A 489 21.63 10.35 6.33
N SER A 490 20.65 11.04 5.76
CA SER A 490 20.85 12.32 5.08
C SER A 490 21.33 13.40 6.04
N SER A 491 20.70 13.53 7.20
CA SER A 491 21.06 14.49 8.25
C SER A 491 22.47 14.24 8.78
N TYR A 492 22.80 12.98 9.03
CA TYR A 492 24.13 12.60 9.48
C TYR A 492 25.22 12.86 8.42
N SER A 493 24.97 12.51 7.16
CA SER A 493 25.92 12.77 6.06
C SER A 493 26.24 14.25 5.92
N PHE A 494 25.24 15.12 6.06
CA PHE A 494 25.44 16.57 6.05
C PHE A 494 26.29 17.04 7.26
N SER A 495 26.00 16.51 8.45
CA SER A 495 26.79 16.79 9.65
C SER A 495 28.25 16.33 9.51
N LEU A 496 28.45 15.13 8.97
CA LEU A 496 29.78 14.57 8.71
C LEU A 496 30.58 15.40 7.69
N GLN A 497 29.93 15.81 6.60
CA GLN A 497 30.54 16.69 5.59
C GLN A 497 31.03 18.01 6.22
N ARG A 498 30.21 18.62 7.09
CA ARG A 498 30.59 19.82 7.83
C ARG A 498 31.78 19.57 8.77
N GLN A 499 31.80 18.46 9.50
CA GLN A 499 32.92 18.10 10.41
C GLN A 499 34.21 17.85 9.63
N ILE A 500 34.13 17.17 8.48
CA ILE A 500 35.30 16.94 7.61
C ILE A 500 35.85 18.27 7.08
N SER A 501 34.96 19.18 6.63
CA SER A 501 35.39 20.50 6.17
C SER A 501 36.11 21.30 7.26
N LEU A 502 35.61 21.29 8.49
CA LEU A 502 36.28 21.91 9.65
C LEU A 502 37.62 21.27 9.95
N LEU A 503 37.71 19.94 9.89
CA LEU A 503 38.95 19.20 10.10
C LEU A 503 40.04 19.59 9.08
N ILE A 504 39.65 19.71 7.79
CA ILE A 504 40.55 20.13 6.72
C ILE A 504 41.04 21.55 6.98
N ILE A 505 40.17 22.50 7.29
CA ILE A 505 40.52 23.90 7.60
C ILE A 505 41.48 23.96 8.78
N THR A 506 41.18 23.28 9.87
CA THR A 506 42.04 23.25 11.07
C THR A 506 43.42 22.71 10.77
N ARG A 507 43.55 21.62 9.99
CA ARG A 507 44.83 21.05 9.57
C ARG A 507 45.63 21.98 8.66
N GLU A 508 44.99 22.67 7.76
CA GLU A 508 45.60 23.69 6.89
C GLU A 508 46.12 24.86 7.72
N GLU A 509 45.35 25.39 8.68
CA GLU A 509 45.75 26.46 9.57
C GLU A 509 46.96 26.06 10.40
N GLU A 510 47.00 24.84 10.96
CA GLU A 510 48.17 24.35 11.67
C GLU A 510 49.40 24.24 10.78
N LYS A 511 49.23 23.75 9.54
CA LYS A 511 50.31 23.67 8.56
C LYS A 511 50.88 25.05 8.23
N TYR A 512 50.01 26.03 7.98
CA TYR A 512 50.42 27.42 7.71
C TYR A 512 51.12 28.05 8.94
N ARG A 513 50.62 27.78 10.15
CA ARG A 513 51.28 28.26 11.38
C ARG A 513 52.70 27.71 11.52
N ARG A 514 52.86 26.40 11.35
CA ARG A 514 54.20 25.75 11.40
C ARG A 514 55.15 26.30 10.33
N LEU A 515 54.64 26.48 9.11
CA LEU A 515 55.43 27.07 8.02
C LEU A 515 55.81 28.51 8.32
N SER A 516 54.92 29.32 8.89
CA SER A 516 55.20 30.70 9.31
C SER A 516 56.25 30.75 10.44
N GLU A 517 56.19 29.85 11.41
CA GLU A 517 57.17 29.73 12.48
C GLU A 517 58.57 29.38 11.92
N LEU A 518 58.64 28.40 11.01
CA LEU A 518 59.88 27.99 10.35
C LEU A 518 60.48 29.13 9.50
N LEU A 519 59.62 29.87 8.77
CA LEU A 519 60.05 31.03 7.98
C LEU A 519 60.62 32.14 8.87
N LYS A 520 60.03 32.42 10.04
CA LYS A 520 60.53 33.39 10.99
C LYS A 520 61.89 32.97 11.55
N GLU A 521 62.04 31.69 11.91
CA GLU A 521 63.32 31.14 12.41
C GLU A 521 64.40 31.24 11.33
N THR A 522 64.12 30.80 10.11
CA THR A 522 65.01 30.90 8.96
C THR A 522 65.43 32.33 8.64
N ASN A 523 64.47 33.29 8.72
CA ASN A 523 64.73 34.69 8.48
C ASN A 523 65.66 35.29 9.58
N SER A 524 65.41 34.93 10.85
CA SER A 524 66.29 35.32 11.97
C SER A 524 67.69 34.78 11.80
N ASP A 525 67.82 33.54 11.36
CA ASP A 525 69.14 32.93 11.09
C ASP A 525 69.89 33.65 9.94
N LEU A 526 69.12 33.98 8.85
CA LEU A 526 69.72 34.77 7.75
C LEU A 526 70.13 36.17 8.17
N GLU A 527 69.32 36.85 9.01
CA GLU A 527 69.69 38.15 9.57
C GLU A 527 70.98 38.05 10.44
N ASN A 528 71.06 37.01 11.27
CA ASN A 528 72.26 36.74 12.07
C ASN A 528 73.51 36.48 11.21
N ILE A 529 73.41 35.64 10.17
CA ILE A 529 74.47 35.37 9.21
C ILE A 529 74.87 36.65 8.47
N ASN A 530 73.93 37.45 8.03
CA ASN A 530 74.17 38.71 7.36
C ASN A 530 74.89 39.72 8.30
N TRP A 531 74.47 39.81 9.56
CA TRP A 531 75.06 40.64 10.55
C TRP A 531 76.56 40.22 10.83
N ILE A 532 76.78 38.89 11.04
CA ILE A 532 78.12 38.34 11.24
C ILE A 532 79.02 38.63 10.04
N SER A 533 78.51 38.32 8.81
CA SER A 533 79.29 38.54 7.58
C SER A 533 79.60 40.02 7.35
N THR A 534 78.65 40.91 7.64
CA THR A 534 78.85 42.38 7.50
C THR A 534 79.87 42.87 8.55
N HIS A 535 79.74 42.42 9.78
CA HIS A 535 80.69 42.76 10.86
C HIS A 535 82.08 42.28 10.55
N ASP A 536 82.25 41.03 10.16
CA ASP A 536 83.52 40.43 9.85
C ASP A 536 84.20 40.99 8.60
N LEU A 537 83.41 41.54 7.65
CA LEU A 537 83.95 42.29 6.51
C LEU A 537 84.27 43.74 6.83
N GLN A 538 83.58 44.39 7.73
CA GLN A 538 83.86 45.78 8.13
C GLN A 538 85.16 45.91 8.90
N GLU A 539 85.56 44.94 9.74
CA GLU A 539 86.81 45.01 10.52
C GLU A 539 88.02 44.99 9.63
N PRO A 540 88.24 44.11 8.64
CA PRO A 540 89.33 44.18 7.71
C PRO A 540 89.32 45.44 6.80
N LEU A 541 88.17 45.86 6.34
CA LEU A 541 88.00 47.08 5.50
C LEU A 541 88.43 48.35 6.28
N ARG A 542 88.06 48.43 7.57
CA ARG A 542 88.46 49.51 8.45
C ARG A 542 89.99 49.49 8.70
N LYS A 543 90.62 48.31 8.84
CA LYS A 543 92.08 48.16 8.94
C LYS A 543 92.79 48.58 7.67
N ILE A 544 92.20 48.30 6.48
CA ILE A 544 92.77 48.74 5.20
C ILE A 544 92.69 50.26 5.07
N GLN A 545 91.54 50.86 5.45
CA GLN A 545 91.37 52.32 5.43
C GLN A 545 92.32 53.09 6.40
N LEU A 546 92.78 52.47 7.49
CA LEU A 546 93.70 53.04 8.44
C LEU A 546 95.16 52.94 8.01
N ILE A 547 95.45 52.13 6.97
CA ILE A 547 96.81 51.89 6.46
C ILE A 547 97.10 52.64 5.15
N SER A 548 96.03 53.06 4.46
CA SER A 548 96.05 53.92 3.25
C SER A 548 96.05 55.41 3.65
#